data_259de1465885958a5fd260f11ff67e0f
#
_entry.id   259de1465885958a5fd260f11ff67e0f
#
_cell.length_a   1.000
_cell.length_b   1.000
_cell.length_c   1.000
_cell.angle_alpha   90.00
_cell.angle_beta   90.00
_cell.angle_gamma   90.00
#
_symmetry.space_group_name_H-M   'P 1'
#
loop_
_entity.id
_entity.type
_entity.pdbx_description
1 polymer ?
#
loop_
_entity_poly.entity_id
_entity_poly.type
_entity_poly.pdbx_seq_one_letter_code
_entity_poly.pdbx_strand_id
1 'polypeptide(L)'
;KKSYSDNTLEEESINLLEWDSLKTHLSSFASTEMGKRAILSFGIPSEYEASKRLLNETVEINELENNLDKSISFSGVFDISRNIEICSKGGVISSSELLEIAKTIAAARNLKKILLDFEQRPYISSFTKNLIDHQNIETIFKKGIESNGRISDNASNELSILRKELLSKKLERKILVEKFIQKNLAYLQDTTIGDRYGRPVLAVKVNYVDKFKGIIHDSSSSGNTVYFEPESVVTKGNKIASLEARITAEEFKLLKKWSQVVSDNSENLIEMASILLRLENALTRSRYSKWIGGKTPTFEKNPIISLIGFSHPLLIWEHKKKGAPPPVAVDFHINRNIKVVAITGPNTGGKTAALKGL
;
A
#
# COMPACT_ATOMS: atom_id res chain seq x y z
N LYS A 1 -44.35 6.24 -23.15
CA LYS A 1 -43.09 6.96 -23.41
C LYS A 1 -42.27 6.92 -22.11
N LYS A 2 -41.27 6.02 -22.04
CA LYS A 2 -40.29 6.05 -20.94
C LYS A 2 -39.41 7.27 -21.18
N SER A 3 -39.37 8.21 -20.20
CA SER A 3 -38.34 9.23 -20.15
C SER A 3 -37.04 8.49 -19.81
N TYR A 4 -36.16 8.30 -20.78
CA TYR A 4 -34.78 7.94 -20.49
C TYR A 4 -34.18 9.11 -19.69
N SER A 5 -33.68 8.84 -18.50
CA SER A 5 -32.92 9.83 -17.75
C SER A 5 -31.59 10.07 -18.48
N ASP A 6 -31.09 11.30 -18.48
CA ASP A 6 -29.82 11.65 -19.13
C ASP A 6 -28.65 10.75 -18.66
N ASN A 7 -28.68 10.27 -17.42
CA ASN A 7 -27.73 9.31 -16.86
C ASN A 7 -27.66 7.95 -17.60
N THR A 8 -28.80 7.45 -18.11
CA THR A 8 -28.81 6.16 -18.84
C THR A 8 -28.17 6.25 -20.22
N LEU A 9 -28.30 7.39 -20.90
CA LEU A 9 -27.66 7.62 -22.21
C LEU A 9 -26.15 7.79 -22.09
N GLU A 10 -25.68 8.43 -21.02
CA GLU A 10 -24.25 8.60 -20.74
C GLU A 10 -23.59 7.25 -20.40
N GLU A 11 -24.21 6.45 -19.55
CA GLU A 11 -23.73 5.10 -19.23
C GLU A 11 -23.69 4.16 -20.43
N GLU A 12 -24.73 4.18 -21.28
CA GLU A 12 -24.76 3.41 -22.52
C GLU A 12 -23.63 3.84 -23.48
N SER A 13 -23.39 5.15 -23.60
CA SER A 13 -22.34 5.70 -24.45
C SER A 13 -20.94 5.29 -23.96
N ILE A 14 -20.69 5.36 -22.65
CA ILE A 14 -19.43 4.92 -22.02
C ILE A 14 -19.18 3.43 -22.29
N ASN A 15 -20.21 2.60 -22.16
CA ASN A 15 -20.12 1.17 -22.46
C ASN A 15 -19.84 0.89 -23.93
N LEU A 16 -20.51 1.57 -24.84
CA LEU A 16 -20.29 1.44 -26.29
C LEU A 16 -18.88 1.87 -26.70
N LEU A 17 -18.31 2.88 -26.04
CA LEU A 17 -16.94 3.35 -26.24
C LEU A 17 -15.89 2.42 -25.65
N GLU A 18 -16.29 1.38 -24.90
CA GLU A 18 -15.38 0.46 -24.21
C GLU A 18 -14.39 1.18 -23.26
N TRP A 19 -14.89 2.24 -22.60
CA TRP A 19 -14.10 3.08 -21.70
C TRP A 19 -13.45 2.28 -20.57
N ASP A 20 -14.14 1.29 -20.02
CA ASP A 20 -13.61 0.41 -18.96
C ASP A 20 -12.44 -0.44 -19.44
N SER A 21 -12.46 -0.90 -20.69
CA SER A 21 -11.32 -1.59 -21.30
C SER A 21 -10.11 -0.66 -21.40
N LEU A 22 -10.34 0.58 -21.83
CA LEU A 22 -9.27 1.60 -21.91
C LEU A 22 -8.69 1.91 -20.51
N LYS A 23 -9.55 2.11 -19.51
CA LYS A 23 -9.10 2.31 -18.10
C LYS A 23 -8.30 1.11 -17.59
N THR A 24 -8.71 -0.10 -17.90
CA THR A 24 -7.98 -1.33 -17.52
C THR A 24 -6.59 -1.34 -18.13
N HIS A 25 -6.45 -1.02 -19.41
CA HIS A 25 -5.14 -0.90 -20.06
C HIS A 25 -4.29 0.21 -19.41
N LEU A 26 -4.87 1.39 -19.22
CA LEU A 26 -4.21 2.53 -18.60
C LEU A 26 -3.73 2.20 -17.18
N SER A 27 -4.55 1.52 -16.37
CA SER A 27 -4.24 1.17 -14.99
C SER A 27 -3.02 0.25 -14.87
N SER A 28 -2.70 -0.52 -15.91
CA SER A 28 -1.50 -1.38 -15.91
C SER A 28 -0.18 -0.61 -15.92
N PHE A 29 -0.20 0.69 -16.18
CA PHE A 29 0.96 1.59 -16.13
C PHE A 29 1.09 2.30 -14.77
N ALA A 30 0.11 2.17 -13.88
CA ALA A 30 0.21 2.69 -12.52
C ALA A 30 1.20 1.86 -11.69
N SER A 31 1.93 2.54 -10.84
CA SER A 31 2.98 1.92 -9.99
C SER A 31 2.41 1.37 -8.69
N THR A 32 1.33 1.96 -8.15
CA THR A 32 0.73 1.59 -6.88
C THR A 32 -0.69 1.05 -7.06
N GLU A 33 -1.17 0.26 -6.10
CA GLU A 33 -2.56 -0.20 -6.10
C GLU A 33 -3.57 0.96 -5.91
N MET A 34 -3.17 2.01 -5.20
CA MET A 34 -3.94 3.24 -5.06
C MET A 34 -4.09 3.93 -6.43
N GLY A 35 -3.00 4.08 -7.18
CA GLY A 35 -3.02 4.63 -8.53
C GLY A 35 -3.86 3.80 -9.49
N LYS A 36 -3.76 2.46 -9.47
CA LYS A 36 -4.60 1.58 -10.28
C LYS A 36 -6.09 1.79 -10.01
N ARG A 37 -6.49 1.80 -8.73
CA ARG A 37 -7.88 2.04 -8.34
C ARG A 37 -8.38 3.42 -8.79
N ALA A 38 -7.56 4.45 -8.65
CA ALA A 38 -7.91 5.80 -9.10
C ALA A 38 -8.14 5.86 -10.62
N ILE A 39 -7.28 5.21 -11.41
CA ILE A 39 -7.46 5.12 -12.87
C ILE A 39 -8.73 4.34 -13.22
N LEU A 40 -9.02 3.23 -12.56
CA LEU A 40 -10.24 2.45 -12.82
C LEU A 40 -11.53 3.22 -12.49
N SER A 41 -11.49 4.13 -11.53
CA SER A 41 -12.60 5.02 -11.19
C SER A 41 -12.62 6.34 -11.98
N PHE A 42 -11.67 6.53 -12.89
CA PHE A 42 -11.51 7.78 -13.63
C PHE A 42 -12.68 8.02 -14.58
N GLY A 43 -13.32 9.19 -14.43
CA GLY A 43 -14.38 9.65 -15.31
C GLY A 43 -13.85 10.45 -16.50
N ILE A 44 -14.67 10.63 -17.53
CA ILE A 44 -14.37 11.53 -18.65
C ILE A 44 -14.67 12.96 -18.18
N PRO A 45 -13.68 13.88 -18.21
CA PRO A 45 -13.95 15.28 -17.85
C PRO A 45 -14.95 15.93 -18.83
N SER A 46 -16.02 16.49 -18.32
CA SER A 46 -17.01 17.24 -19.12
C SER A 46 -16.58 18.67 -19.45
N GLU A 47 -15.66 19.23 -18.66
CA GLU A 47 -15.22 20.62 -18.75
C GLU A 47 -13.95 20.76 -19.59
N TYR A 48 -13.95 21.72 -20.53
CA TYR A 48 -12.78 22.05 -21.35
C TYR A 48 -11.52 22.33 -20.51
N GLU A 49 -11.63 23.14 -19.46
CA GLU A 49 -10.51 23.50 -18.61
C GLU A 49 -9.99 22.30 -17.79
N ALA A 50 -10.87 21.38 -17.39
CA ALA A 50 -10.46 20.15 -16.70
C ALA A 50 -9.66 19.23 -17.64
N SER A 51 -10.15 19.02 -18.87
CA SER A 51 -9.46 18.22 -19.89
C SER A 51 -8.10 18.82 -20.24
N LYS A 52 -8.05 20.13 -20.46
CA LYS A 52 -6.82 20.87 -20.78
C LYS A 52 -5.79 20.78 -19.64
N ARG A 53 -6.25 20.90 -18.39
CA ARG A 53 -5.38 20.75 -17.22
C ARG A 53 -4.77 19.35 -17.16
N LEU A 54 -5.56 18.30 -17.30
CA LEU A 54 -5.07 16.91 -17.30
C LEU A 54 -4.07 16.64 -18.42
N LEU A 55 -4.33 17.19 -19.61
CA LEU A 55 -3.40 17.09 -20.73
C LEU A 55 -2.06 17.78 -20.39
N ASN A 56 -2.09 19.01 -19.88
CA ASN A 56 -0.89 19.76 -19.56
C ASN A 56 -0.10 19.10 -18.41
N GLU A 57 -0.75 18.57 -17.38
CA GLU A 57 -0.11 17.76 -16.34
C GLU A 57 0.63 16.55 -16.96
N THR A 58 -0.01 15.91 -17.95
CA THR A 58 0.57 14.75 -18.64
C THR A 58 1.78 15.16 -19.51
N VAL A 59 1.72 16.29 -20.17
CA VAL A 59 2.83 16.83 -20.98
C VAL A 59 4.01 17.21 -20.09
N GLU A 60 3.77 17.99 -19.02
CA GLU A 60 4.81 18.43 -18.11
C GLU A 60 5.53 17.27 -17.41
N ILE A 61 4.79 16.25 -16.96
CA ILE A 61 5.41 15.08 -16.33
C ILE A 61 6.18 14.21 -17.34
N ASN A 62 5.72 14.17 -18.59
CA ASN A 62 6.43 13.50 -19.68
C ASN A 62 7.78 14.16 -19.98
N GLU A 63 7.80 15.47 -20.08
CA GLU A 63 9.03 16.24 -20.27
C GLU A 63 9.99 16.08 -19.08
N LEU A 64 9.44 16.08 -17.86
CA LEU A 64 10.21 15.84 -16.67
C LEU A 64 10.89 14.47 -16.71
N GLU A 65 10.11 13.41 -16.94
CA GLU A 65 10.65 12.03 -16.95
C GLU A 65 11.69 11.82 -18.09
N ASN A 66 11.53 12.51 -19.23
CA ASN A 66 12.50 12.44 -20.33
C ASN A 66 13.82 13.15 -20.02
N ASN A 67 13.82 14.15 -19.13
CA ASN A 67 15.00 14.92 -18.76
C ASN A 67 15.73 14.35 -17.53
N LEU A 68 15.21 13.26 -16.94
CA LEU A 68 15.83 12.59 -15.81
C LEU A 68 16.67 11.38 -16.26
N ASP A 69 17.81 11.19 -15.61
CA ASP A 69 18.66 9.99 -15.82
C ASP A 69 17.98 8.70 -15.35
N LYS A 70 17.02 8.84 -14.43
CA LYS A 70 16.26 7.72 -13.84
C LYS A 70 14.76 8.01 -13.91
N SER A 71 13.98 6.97 -14.18
CA SER A 71 12.51 7.09 -14.16
C SER A 71 11.99 7.50 -12.80
N ILE A 72 10.89 8.27 -12.78
CA ILE A 72 10.18 8.66 -11.55
C ILE A 72 9.61 7.40 -10.88
N SER A 73 9.92 7.22 -9.60
CA SER A 73 9.53 6.03 -8.84
C SER A 73 8.58 6.37 -7.70
N PHE A 74 7.48 5.62 -7.61
CA PHE A 74 6.53 5.62 -6.49
C PHE A 74 6.79 4.46 -5.51
N SER A 75 7.97 3.85 -5.56
CA SER A 75 8.37 2.81 -4.59
C SER A 75 8.34 3.38 -3.18
N GLY A 76 7.68 2.68 -2.28
CA GLY A 76 7.49 3.10 -0.88
C GLY A 76 6.27 4.01 -0.66
N VAL A 77 5.48 4.30 -1.68
CA VAL A 77 4.17 4.97 -1.52
C VAL A 77 3.11 3.89 -1.26
N PHE A 78 2.40 4.03 -0.14
CA PHE A 78 1.31 3.16 0.29
C PHE A 78 0.00 3.95 0.37
N ASP A 79 -1.12 3.25 0.29
CA ASP A 79 -2.44 3.84 0.58
C ASP A 79 -2.61 3.98 2.10
N ILE A 80 -2.32 5.16 2.60
CA ILE A 80 -2.37 5.49 4.02
C ILE A 80 -3.70 6.13 4.45
N SER A 81 -4.64 6.32 3.53
CA SER A 81 -5.89 7.05 3.77
C SER A 81 -6.72 6.44 4.90
N ARG A 82 -6.90 5.11 4.87
CA ARG A 82 -7.62 4.37 5.91
C ARG A 82 -6.94 4.48 7.28
N ASN A 83 -5.63 4.40 7.31
CA ASN A 83 -4.84 4.45 8.54
C ASN A 83 -4.96 5.84 9.19
N ILE A 84 -4.92 6.90 8.39
CA ILE A 84 -5.15 8.27 8.85
C ILE A 84 -6.58 8.42 9.38
N GLU A 85 -7.58 7.89 8.68
CA GLU A 85 -8.99 7.94 9.12
C GLU A 85 -9.19 7.24 10.48
N ILE A 86 -8.59 6.08 10.68
CA ILE A 86 -8.63 5.36 11.96
C ILE A 86 -8.04 6.23 13.07
N CYS A 87 -6.87 6.81 12.85
CA CYS A 87 -6.21 7.67 13.82
C CYS A 87 -7.01 8.95 14.13
N SER A 88 -7.59 9.59 13.12
CA SER A 88 -8.40 10.82 13.30
C SER A 88 -9.66 10.57 14.14
N LYS A 89 -10.16 9.33 14.15
CA LYS A 89 -11.29 8.88 15.00
C LYS A 89 -10.83 8.38 16.39
N GLY A 90 -9.54 8.56 16.74
CA GLY A 90 -9.00 8.13 18.03
C GLY A 90 -8.61 6.65 18.08
N GLY A 91 -8.61 5.94 16.96
CA GLY A 91 -8.15 4.57 16.87
C GLY A 91 -6.63 4.45 16.93
N VAL A 92 -6.15 3.23 17.18
CA VAL A 92 -4.73 2.89 17.24
C VAL A 92 -4.40 1.94 16.08
N ILE A 93 -3.37 2.28 15.31
CA ILE A 93 -2.88 1.47 14.20
C ILE A 93 -1.62 0.69 14.60
N SER A 94 -1.31 -0.36 13.86
CA SER A 94 -0.17 -1.23 14.08
C SER A 94 1.17 -0.54 13.74
N SER A 95 2.25 -1.09 14.25
CA SER A 95 3.61 -0.64 13.91
C SER A 95 3.92 -0.78 12.41
N SER A 96 3.42 -1.80 11.75
CA SER A 96 3.57 -1.98 10.30
C SER A 96 2.88 -0.86 9.51
N GLU A 97 1.67 -0.48 9.91
CA GLU A 97 0.92 0.62 9.28
C GLU A 97 1.59 1.98 9.52
N LEU A 98 2.14 2.23 10.72
CA LEU A 98 2.96 3.42 10.99
C LEU A 98 4.22 3.46 10.12
N LEU A 99 4.84 2.31 9.90
CA LEU A 99 6.02 2.20 9.03
C LEU A 99 5.68 2.47 7.55
N GLU A 100 4.49 2.07 7.08
CA GLU A 100 3.99 2.43 5.74
C GLU A 100 3.81 3.94 5.60
N ILE A 101 3.27 4.61 6.62
CA ILE A 101 3.19 6.08 6.65
C ILE A 101 4.59 6.70 6.56
N ALA A 102 5.56 6.21 7.34
CA ALA A 102 6.93 6.70 7.30
C ALA A 102 7.60 6.50 5.93
N LYS A 103 7.37 5.35 5.29
CA LYS A 103 7.88 5.07 3.93
C LYS A 103 7.24 5.99 2.89
N THR A 104 5.94 6.24 3.01
CA THR A 104 5.22 7.16 2.11
C THR A 104 5.72 8.59 2.26
N ILE A 105 5.97 9.06 3.48
CA ILE A 105 6.58 10.38 3.74
C ILE A 105 7.99 10.47 3.12
N ALA A 106 8.80 9.43 3.27
CA ALA A 106 10.13 9.38 2.68
C ALA A 106 10.07 9.43 1.14
N ALA A 107 9.15 8.69 0.53
CA ALA A 107 8.93 8.69 -0.91
C ALA A 107 8.45 10.08 -1.39
N ALA A 108 7.51 10.72 -0.68
CA ALA A 108 7.04 12.07 -0.97
C ALA A 108 8.18 13.09 -0.95
N ARG A 109 9.05 13.04 0.05
CA ARG A 109 10.23 13.92 0.15
C ARG A 109 11.22 13.70 -1.00
N ASN A 110 11.44 12.46 -1.41
CA ASN A 110 12.30 12.16 -2.55
C ASN A 110 11.70 12.68 -3.86
N LEU A 111 10.39 12.50 -4.07
CA LEU A 111 9.68 13.06 -5.22
C LEU A 111 9.74 14.60 -5.22
N LYS A 112 9.54 15.24 -4.07
CA LYS A 112 9.64 16.70 -3.92
C LYS A 112 11.00 17.21 -4.39
N LYS A 113 12.12 16.55 -4.04
CA LYS A 113 13.46 16.93 -4.49
C LYS A 113 13.57 16.91 -6.02
N ILE A 114 13.03 15.89 -6.68
CA ILE A 114 13.01 15.79 -8.13
C ILE A 114 12.19 16.93 -8.77
N LEU A 115 11.10 17.35 -8.10
CA LEU A 115 10.18 18.35 -8.61
C LEU A 115 10.65 19.80 -8.40
N LEU A 116 11.50 20.07 -7.39
CA LEU A 116 11.99 21.41 -7.08
C LEU A 116 12.83 22.04 -8.18
N ASP A 117 13.50 21.23 -9.01
CA ASP A 117 14.32 21.70 -10.13
C ASP A 117 13.49 22.16 -11.34
N PHE A 118 12.15 22.27 -11.20
CA PHE A 118 11.21 22.46 -12.31
C PHE A 118 10.25 23.64 -12.13
N GLU A 119 10.76 24.81 -11.80
CA GLU A 119 9.96 26.04 -11.71
C GLU A 119 9.19 26.40 -12.99
N GLN A 120 9.60 25.86 -14.13
CA GLN A 120 9.00 26.14 -15.45
C GLN A 120 7.76 25.31 -15.77
N ARG A 121 7.20 24.55 -14.82
CA ARG A 121 6.06 23.64 -15.06
C ARG A 121 4.85 24.02 -14.22
N PRO A 122 4.03 24.97 -14.69
CA PRO A 122 2.97 25.60 -13.88
C PRO A 122 1.88 24.62 -13.44
N TYR A 123 1.56 23.60 -14.24
CA TYR A 123 0.48 22.65 -13.90
C TYR A 123 0.89 21.67 -12.81
N ILE A 124 2.08 21.07 -12.90
CA ILE A 124 2.63 20.18 -11.85
C ILE A 124 2.96 21.01 -10.60
N SER A 125 3.60 22.16 -10.74
CA SER A 125 3.96 23.04 -9.62
C SER A 125 2.74 23.56 -8.88
N SER A 126 1.58 23.75 -9.54
CA SER A 126 0.36 24.28 -8.92
C SER A 126 -0.11 23.49 -7.70
N PHE A 127 0.11 22.18 -7.67
CA PHE A 127 -0.29 21.32 -6.56
C PHE A 127 0.90 20.76 -5.77
N THR A 128 2.06 20.55 -6.39
CA THR A 128 3.23 19.99 -5.69
C THR A 128 3.92 20.97 -4.75
N LYS A 129 3.74 22.30 -4.94
CA LYS A 129 4.22 23.31 -3.99
C LYS A 129 3.69 23.13 -2.57
N ASN A 130 2.48 22.57 -2.44
CA ASN A 130 1.85 22.29 -1.16
C ASN A 130 2.37 20.98 -0.50
N LEU A 131 3.28 20.26 -1.14
CA LEU A 131 3.86 19.05 -0.57
C LEU A 131 4.75 19.40 0.63
N ILE A 132 4.20 19.24 1.82
CA ILE A 132 4.90 19.54 3.08
C ILE A 132 5.89 18.43 3.38
N ASP A 133 7.04 18.78 3.97
CA ASP A 133 8.01 17.81 4.46
C ASP A 133 7.66 17.40 5.90
N HIS A 134 7.27 16.14 6.06
CA HIS A 134 6.95 15.53 7.36
C HIS A 134 8.14 14.74 7.93
N GLN A 135 9.37 15.18 7.73
CA GLN A 135 10.59 14.48 8.17
C GLN A 135 10.59 14.17 9.67
N ASN A 136 9.98 15.02 10.49
CA ASN A 136 9.86 14.78 11.93
C ASN A 136 9.07 13.51 12.23
N ILE A 137 7.92 13.31 11.56
CA ILE A 137 7.07 12.12 11.73
C ILE A 137 7.82 10.87 11.24
N GLU A 138 8.44 10.95 10.06
CA GLU A 138 9.27 9.89 9.51
C GLU A 138 10.36 9.46 10.49
N THR A 139 11.06 10.43 11.09
CA THR A 139 12.16 10.17 12.03
C THR A 139 11.67 9.50 13.31
N ILE A 140 10.51 9.92 13.85
CA ILE A 140 9.92 9.29 15.04
C ILE A 140 9.63 7.81 14.77
N PHE A 141 8.99 7.50 13.65
CA PHE A 141 8.60 6.11 13.35
C PHE A 141 9.80 5.25 12.98
N LYS A 142 10.75 5.75 12.19
CA LYS A 142 11.96 5.01 11.83
C LYS A 142 12.91 4.73 13.01
N LYS A 143 12.92 5.58 14.02
CA LYS A 143 13.68 5.32 15.26
C LYS A 143 12.96 4.32 16.16
N GLY A 144 11.64 4.38 16.21
CA GLY A 144 10.81 3.57 17.08
C GLY A 144 10.44 2.20 16.54
N ILE A 145 10.53 1.98 15.21
CA ILE A 145 10.07 0.76 14.55
C ILE A 145 11.17 0.23 13.63
N GLU A 146 11.51 -1.04 13.78
CA GLU A 146 12.46 -1.74 12.93
C GLU A 146 11.87 -2.04 11.54
N SER A 147 12.72 -2.34 10.56
CA SER A 147 12.29 -2.60 9.17
C SER A 147 11.32 -3.78 9.02
N ASN A 148 11.36 -4.73 9.96
CA ASN A 148 10.45 -5.89 10.03
C ASN A 148 9.10 -5.57 10.71
N GLY A 149 8.88 -4.33 11.15
CA GLY A 149 7.67 -3.90 11.84
C GLY A 149 7.69 -4.10 13.35
N ARG A 150 8.76 -4.66 13.95
CA ARG A 150 8.89 -4.79 15.40
C ARG A 150 9.16 -3.42 16.03
N ILE A 151 8.54 -3.14 17.19
CA ILE A 151 8.87 -1.96 17.96
C ILE A 151 10.31 -2.11 18.50
N SER A 152 11.16 -1.13 18.22
CA SER A 152 12.57 -1.13 18.60
C SER A 152 12.74 -1.09 20.12
N ASP A 153 13.79 -1.72 20.61
CA ASP A 153 14.16 -1.64 22.03
C ASP A 153 14.50 -0.21 22.46
N ASN A 154 14.90 0.63 21.50
CA ASN A 154 15.19 2.05 21.72
C ASN A 154 13.95 2.96 21.63
N ALA A 155 12.77 2.41 21.43
CA ALA A 155 11.52 3.20 21.32
C ALA A 155 11.16 3.87 22.65
N SER A 156 11.45 3.19 23.79
CA SER A 156 11.40 3.81 25.13
C SER A 156 12.40 3.15 26.07
N ASN A 157 12.86 3.91 27.08
CA ASN A 157 13.74 3.37 28.11
C ASN A 157 13.06 2.23 28.89
N GLU A 158 11.76 2.36 29.16
CA GLU A 158 11.00 1.34 29.88
C GLU A 158 10.95 0.02 29.09
N LEU A 159 10.69 0.07 27.78
CA LEU A 159 10.66 -1.12 26.92
C LEU A 159 12.03 -1.81 26.89
N SER A 160 13.12 -1.05 26.78
CA SER A 160 14.49 -1.58 26.81
C SER A 160 14.79 -2.32 28.13
N ILE A 161 14.42 -1.72 29.27
CA ILE A 161 14.62 -2.33 30.59
C ILE A 161 13.78 -3.61 30.71
N LEU A 162 12.50 -3.56 30.37
CA LEU A 162 11.60 -4.71 30.49
C LEU A 162 12.06 -5.90 29.63
N ARG A 163 12.49 -5.66 28.40
CA ARG A 163 12.96 -6.72 27.50
C ARG A 163 14.29 -7.33 27.96
N LYS A 164 15.22 -6.52 28.53
CA LYS A 164 16.44 -7.02 29.14
C LYS A 164 16.14 -7.88 30.38
N GLU A 165 15.23 -7.42 31.25
CA GLU A 165 14.79 -8.18 32.41
C GLU A 165 14.13 -9.49 31.99
N LEU A 166 13.25 -9.46 30.97
CA LEU A 166 12.61 -10.66 30.42
C LEU A 166 13.63 -11.70 29.96
N LEU A 167 14.63 -11.24 29.18
CA LEU A 167 15.71 -12.13 28.69
C LEU A 167 16.47 -12.77 29.85
N SER A 168 16.85 -11.99 30.89
CA SER A 168 17.50 -12.49 32.08
C SER A 168 16.64 -13.53 32.79
N LYS A 169 15.35 -13.27 32.98
CA LYS A 169 14.44 -14.22 33.65
C LYS A 169 14.19 -15.49 32.84
N LYS A 170 14.15 -15.43 31.54
CA LYS A 170 14.09 -16.60 30.65
C LYS A 170 15.34 -17.46 30.77
N LEU A 171 16.52 -16.85 30.85
CA LEU A 171 17.80 -17.58 31.09
C LEU A 171 17.84 -18.20 32.46
N GLU A 172 17.48 -17.45 33.52
CA GLU A 172 17.41 -18.01 34.90
C GLU A 172 16.47 -19.21 34.95
N ARG A 173 15.28 -19.13 34.31
CA ARG A 173 14.31 -20.24 34.23
C ARG A 173 14.92 -21.47 33.56
N LYS A 174 15.62 -21.30 32.44
CA LYS A 174 16.28 -22.37 31.70
C LYS A 174 17.31 -23.10 32.61
N ILE A 175 18.16 -22.34 33.30
CA ILE A 175 19.16 -22.90 34.22
C ILE A 175 18.51 -23.68 35.37
N LEU A 176 17.37 -23.19 35.91
CA LEU A 176 16.65 -23.91 36.96
C LEU A 176 16.08 -25.24 36.50
N VAL A 177 15.52 -25.27 35.25
CA VAL A 177 15.01 -26.51 34.67
C VAL A 177 16.15 -27.52 34.45
N GLU A 178 17.27 -27.08 33.87
CA GLU A 178 18.43 -27.92 33.62
C GLU A 178 19.03 -28.48 34.95
N LYS A 179 19.14 -27.64 35.97
CA LYS A 179 19.57 -28.08 37.32
C LYS A 179 18.61 -29.08 37.94
N PHE A 180 17.32 -28.92 37.77
CA PHE A 180 16.32 -29.86 38.27
C PHE A 180 16.47 -31.23 37.56
N ILE A 181 16.64 -31.24 36.27
CA ILE A 181 16.87 -32.46 35.47
C ILE A 181 18.11 -33.18 35.99
N GLN A 182 19.25 -32.49 36.10
CA GLN A 182 20.52 -33.10 36.55
C GLN A 182 20.43 -33.74 37.93
N LYS A 183 19.70 -33.10 38.85
CA LYS A 183 19.57 -33.60 40.24
C LYS A 183 18.59 -34.77 40.35
N ASN A 184 17.69 -34.96 39.38
CA ASN A 184 16.53 -35.84 39.53
C ASN A 184 16.39 -36.86 38.40
N LEU A 185 17.46 -37.15 37.66
CA LEU A 185 17.47 -38.06 36.50
C LEU A 185 16.75 -39.40 36.74
N ALA A 186 16.97 -40.00 37.93
CA ALA A 186 16.37 -41.30 38.28
C ALA A 186 14.82 -41.27 38.37
N TYR A 187 14.24 -40.13 38.62
CA TYR A 187 12.79 -39.94 38.82
C TYR A 187 12.06 -39.47 37.55
N LEU A 188 12.82 -39.02 36.54
CA LEU A 188 12.28 -38.60 35.27
C LEU A 188 12.06 -39.80 34.33
N GLN A 189 11.05 -39.72 33.47
CA GLN A 189 10.80 -40.66 32.38
C GLN A 189 11.80 -40.44 31.23
N ASP A 190 12.06 -39.18 30.92
CA ASP A 190 13.05 -38.71 29.97
C ASP A 190 13.57 -37.33 30.43
N THR A 191 14.56 -36.78 29.73
CA THR A 191 15.17 -35.47 29.99
C THR A 191 14.66 -34.38 29.09
N THR A 192 13.65 -34.67 28.24
CA THR A 192 13.07 -33.72 27.29
C THR A 192 12.24 -32.68 28.04
N ILE A 193 12.48 -31.40 27.74
CA ILE A 193 11.67 -30.32 28.27
C ILE A 193 10.47 -30.16 27.35
N GLY A 194 9.28 -30.50 27.86
CA GLY A 194 8.01 -30.26 27.15
C GLY A 194 7.54 -28.82 27.37
N ASP A 195 6.55 -28.42 26.57
CA ASP A 195 5.81 -27.15 26.77
C ASP A 195 4.33 -27.45 27.03
N ARG A 196 3.77 -26.75 27.99
CA ARG A 196 2.33 -26.71 28.25
C ARG A 196 1.93 -25.27 28.51
N TYR A 197 1.21 -24.69 27.54
CA TYR A 197 0.75 -23.29 27.61
C TYR A 197 1.87 -22.27 27.87
N GLY A 198 3.04 -22.44 27.22
CA GLY A 198 4.22 -21.59 27.39
C GLY A 198 5.00 -21.85 28.67
N ARG A 199 4.67 -22.92 29.40
CA ARG A 199 5.39 -23.36 30.61
C ARG A 199 6.23 -24.60 30.34
N PRO A 200 7.50 -24.60 30.73
CA PRO A 200 8.35 -25.77 30.60
C PRO A 200 7.93 -26.84 31.60
N VAL A 201 7.64 -28.03 31.11
CA VAL A 201 7.25 -29.17 31.93
C VAL A 201 8.23 -30.34 31.73
N LEU A 202 8.39 -31.14 32.76
CA LEU A 202 9.23 -32.32 32.77
C LEU A 202 8.38 -33.57 32.96
N ALA A 203 8.71 -34.65 32.24
CA ALA A 203 8.06 -35.95 32.37
C ALA A 203 8.57 -36.68 33.62
N VAL A 204 7.79 -36.66 34.70
CA VAL A 204 8.10 -37.32 35.96
C VAL A 204 7.31 -38.63 36.04
N LYS A 205 7.97 -39.71 36.50
CA LYS A 205 7.28 -41.00 36.75
C LYS A 205 6.28 -40.80 37.90
N VAL A 206 5.03 -41.22 37.72
CA VAL A 206 3.90 -40.95 38.63
C VAL A 206 4.22 -41.35 40.09
N ASN A 207 4.93 -42.46 40.30
CA ASN A 207 5.27 -42.96 41.64
C ASN A 207 6.22 -42.06 42.43
N TYR A 208 6.81 -41.06 41.80
CA TYR A 208 7.77 -40.16 42.44
C TYR A 208 7.34 -38.70 42.47
N VAL A 209 6.16 -38.37 41.96
CA VAL A 209 5.69 -36.99 41.84
C VAL A 209 5.56 -36.34 43.23
N ASP A 210 5.12 -37.07 44.26
CA ASP A 210 4.92 -36.58 45.62
C ASP A 210 6.25 -36.17 46.32
N LYS A 211 7.40 -36.55 45.75
CA LYS A 211 8.72 -36.12 46.28
C LYS A 211 9.03 -34.67 45.93
N PHE A 212 8.28 -34.06 45.02
CA PHE A 212 8.56 -32.73 44.47
C PHE A 212 7.43 -31.76 44.79
N LYS A 213 7.81 -30.51 45.04
CA LYS A 213 6.90 -29.40 45.11
C LYS A 213 6.80 -28.73 43.72
N GLY A 214 5.59 -28.53 43.25
CA GLY A 214 5.34 -27.93 41.94
C GLY A 214 3.91 -28.12 41.45
N ILE A 215 3.69 -27.95 40.16
CA ILE A 215 2.39 -28.04 39.53
C ILE A 215 2.38 -29.20 38.50
N ILE A 216 1.39 -30.06 38.59
CA ILE A 216 1.06 -31.02 37.52
C ILE A 216 0.17 -30.34 36.50
N HIS A 217 0.62 -30.29 35.26
CA HIS A 217 -0.14 -29.70 34.16
C HIS A 217 -0.98 -30.73 33.42
N ASP A 218 -0.47 -31.96 33.27
CA ASP A 218 -1.11 -33.01 32.50
C ASP A 218 -0.53 -34.38 32.86
N SER A 219 -1.15 -35.46 32.38
CA SER A 219 -0.64 -36.83 32.54
C SER A 219 -0.64 -37.57 31.21
N SER A 220 0.25 -38.55 31.05
CA SER A 220 0.28 -39.40 29.86
C SER A 220 -1.00 -40.26 29.76
N SER A 221 -1.36 -40.66 28.54
CA SER A 221 -2.51 -41.51 28.31
C SER A 221 -2.48 -42.85 29.07
N SER A 222 -1.30 -43.38 29.40
CA SER A 222 -1.09 -44.56 30.19
C SER A 222 -1.16 -44.33 31.70
N GLY A 223 -1.21 -43.07 32.13
CA GLY A 223 -1.18 -42.68 33.56
C GLY A 223 0.18 -42.88 34.28
N ASN A 224 1.21 -43.40 33.59
CA ASN A 224 2.49 -43.69 34.21
C ASN A 224 3.44 -42.50 34.33
N THR A 225 3.13 -41.40 33.66
CA THR A 225 3.95 -40.18 33.58
C THR A 225 3.10 -38.96 33.81
N VAL A 226 3.57 -38.00 34.56
CA VAL A 226 2.97 -36.69 34.77
C VAL A 226 3.86 -35.59 34.20
N TYR A 227 3.26 -34.59 33.58
CA TYR A 227 3.96 -33.40 33.10
C TYR A 227 3.97 -32.36 34.23
N PHE A 228 5.14 -32.19 34.81
CA PHE A 228 5.35 -31.49 36.08
C PHE A 228 6.19 -30.24 35.88
N GLU A 229 5.80 -29.12 36.50
CA GLU A 229 6.57 -27.89 36.59
C GLU A 229 7.05 -27.71 38.02
N PRO A 230 8.39 -27.70 38.32
CA PRO A 230 8.91 -27.49 39.63
C PRO A 230 8.56 -26.12 40.20
N GLU A 231 8.32 -26.02 41.53
CA GLU A 231 7.92 -24.77 42.21
C GLU A 231 8.87 -23.59 41.93
N SER A 232 10.19 -23.85 41.91
CA SER A 232 11.19 -22.83 41.57
C SER A 232 11.06 -22.32 40.13
N VAL A 233 10.58 -23.17 39.18
CA VAL A 233 10.33 -22.81 37.78
C VAL A 233 9.01 -22.07 37.68
N VAL A 234 7.97 -22.49 38.42
CA VAL A 234 6.65 -21.79 38.47
C VAL A 234 6.82 -20.31 38.83
N THR A 235 7.57 -20.03 39.91
CA THR A 235 7.80 -18.65 40.36
C THR A 235 8.46 -17.79 39.27
N LYS A 236 9.46 -18.32 38.55
CA LYS A 236 10.09 -17.62 37.42
C LYS A 236 9.14 -17.47 36.23
N GLY A 237 8.35 -18.51 35.92
CA GLY A 237 7.32 -18.47 34.88
C GLY A 237 6.30 -17.37 35.12
N ASN A 238 5.82 -17.20 36.36
CA ASN A 238 4.89 -16.12 36.72
C ASN A 238 5.53 -14.73 36.53
N LYS A 239 6.80 -14.56 36.91
CA LYS A 239 7.51 -13.28 36.68
C LYS A 239 7.67 -12.99 35.17
N ILE A 240 8.00 -14.01 34.35
CA ILE A 240 8.10 -13.90 32.91
C ILE A 240 6.75 -13.45 32.31
N ALA A 241 5.64 -14.10 32.67
CA ALA A 241 4.32 -13.74 32.18
C ALA A 241 3.96 -12.29 32.57
N SER A 242 4.28 -11.86 33.81
CA SER A 242 4.09 -10.48 34.25
C SER A 242 4.91 -9.48 33.41
N LEU A 243 6.16 -9.82 33.07
CA LEU A 243 7.00 -8.96 32.23
C LEU A 243 6.49 -8.89 30.79
N GLU A 244 6.04 -10.01 30.22
CA GLU A 244 5.45 -10.05 28.88
C GLU A 244 4.19 -9.18 28.80
N ALA A 245 3.32 -9.25 29.81
CA ALA A 245 2.14 -8.39 29.89
C ALA A 245 2.51 -6.89 29.98
N ARG A 246 3.54 -6.55 30.76
CA ARG A 246 4.04 -5.16 30.85
C ARG A 246 4.66 -4.68 29.54
N ILE A 247 5.39 -5.53 28.84
CA ILE A 247 5.95 -5.22 27.52
C ILE A 247 4.81 -4.91 26.52
N THR A 248 3.79 -5.78 26.46
CA THR A 248 2.63 -5.56 25.59
C THR A 248 1.92 -4.25 25.94
N ALA A 249 1.76 -3.92 27.21
CA ALA A 249 1.15 -2.67 27.63
C ALA A 249 1.98 -1.44 27.23
N GLU A 250 3.32 -1.49 27.38
CA GLU A 250 4.20 -0.40 26.95
C GLU A 250 4.23 -0.24 25.42
N GLU A 251 4.26 -1.35 24.67
CA GLU A 251 4.15 -1.33 23.22
C GLU A 251 2.85 -0.69 22.76
N PHE A 252 1.71 -1.04 23.37
CA PHE A 252 0.42 -0.43 23.06
C PHE A 252 0.38 1.08 23.38
N LYS A 253 1.00 1.48 24.50
CA LYS A 253 1.13 2.91 24.87
C LYS A 253 1.94 3.69 23.83
N LEU A 254 3.02 3.09 23.29
CA LEU A 254 3.81 3.68 22.22
C LEU A 254 3.00 3.80 20.92
N LEU A 255 2.29 2.74 20.51
CA LEU A 255 1.42 2.74 19.34
C LEU A 255 0.34 3.82 19.46
N LYS A 256 -0.31 3.94 20.63
CA LYS A 256 -1.30 4.97 20.89
C LYS A 256 -0.71 6.38 20.74
N LYS A 257 0.48 6.62 21.31
CA LYS A 257 1.20 7.89 21.19
C LYS A 257 1.51 8.22 19.72
N TRP A 258 1.99 7.25 18.95
CA TRP A 258 2.33 7.46 17.54
C TRP A 258 1.09 7.61 16.65
N SER A 259 0.02 6.89 16.94
CA SER A 259 -1.28 7.08 16.28
C SER A 259 -1.85 8.48 16.54
N GLN A 260 -1.62 9.05 17.73
CA GLN A 260 -1.98 10.43 18.02
C GLN A 260 -1.18 11.42 17.17
N VAL A 261 0.13 11.19 16.95
CA VAL A 261 0.94 12.01 16.03
C VAL A 261 0.37 12.00 14.61
N VAL A 262 -0.10 10.84 14.12
CA VAL A 262 -0.79 10.75 12.83
C VAL A 262 -2.09 11.54 12.82
N SER A 263 -2.89 11.41 13.88
CA SER A 263 -4.16 12.15 14.05
C SER A 263 -3.95 13.67 14.02
N ASP A 264 -2.96 14.16 14.76
CA ASP A 264 -2.65 15.58 14.87
C ASP A 264 -2.16 16.20 13.53
N ASN A 265 -1.71 15.35 12.59
CA ASN A 265 -1.24 15.75 11.27
C ASN A 265 -2.12 15.21 10.14
N SER A 266 -3.32 14.74 10.44
CA SER A 266 -4.18 14.01 9.50
C SER A 266 -4.48 14.79 8.22
N GLU A 267 -4.84 16.07 8.31
CA GLU A 267 -5.15 16.92 7.16
C GLU A 267 -3.96 17.04 6.20
N ASN A 268 -2.78 17.32 6.72
CA ASN A 268 -1.57 17.47 5.93
C ASN A 268 -1.13 16.13 5.29
N LEU A 269 -1.30 15.02 5.99
CA LEU A 269 -0.98 13.68 5.47
C LEU A 269 -1.98 13.25 4.38
N ILE A 270 -3.26 13.59 4.51
CA ILE A 270 -4.27 13.37 3.47
C ILE A 270 -3.95 14.22 2.23
N GLU A 271 -3.61 15.50 2.41
CA GLU A 271 -3.20 16.37 1.30
C GLU A 271 -1.96 15.81 0.59
N MET A 272 -0.95 15.39 1.33
CA MET A 272 0.24 14.73 0.78
C MET A 272 -0.14 13.50 -0.05
N ALA A 273 -0.98 12.61 0.48
CA ALA A 273 -1.43 11.41 -0.24
C ALA A 273 -2.19 11.76 -1.52
N SER A 274 -3.05 12.79 -1.49
CA SER A 274 -3.78 13.29 -2.66
C SER A 274 -2.83 13.84 -3.73
N ILE A 275 -1.81 14.60 -3.34
CA ILE A 275 -0.79 15.13 -4.25
C ILE A 275 -0.01 13.98 -4.91
N LEU A 276 0.41 12.97 -4.13
CA LEU A 276 1.11 11.80 -4.66
C LEU A 276 0.26 11.04 -5.66
N LEU A 277 -1.03 10.83 -5.37
CA LEU A 277 -1.97 10.16 -6.26
C LEU A 277 -2.16 10.93 -7.57
N ARG A 278 -2.33 12.26 -7.51
CA ARG A 278 -2.46 13.11 -8.69
C ARG A 278 -1.21 13.05 -9.56
N LEU A 279 -0.04 13.08 -8.95
CA LEU A 279 1.25 12.99 -9.64
C LEU A 279 1.42 11.62 -10.32
N GLU A 280 1.09 10.53 -9.62
CA GLU A 280 1.11 9.18 -10.18
C GLU A 280 0.14 9.03 -11.35
N ASN A 281 -1.07 9.58 -11.24
CA ASN A 281 -2.05 9.55 -12.33
C ASN A 281 -1.55 10.31 -13.58
N ALA A 282 -0.89 11.44 -13.41
CA ALA A 282 -0.28 12.16 -14.53
C ALA A 282 0.83 11.33 -15.19
N LEU A 283 1.68 10.69 -14.38
CA LEU A 283 2.76 9.81 -14.86
C LEU A 283 2.21 8.57 -15.56
N THR A 284 1.14 7.98 -15.04
CA THR A 284 0.45 6.83 -15.65
C THR A 284 -0.05 7.17 -17.05
N ARG A 285 -0.71 8.33 -17.23
CA ARG A 285 -1.15 8.82 -18.53
C ARG A 285 0.02 9.07 -19.48
N SER A 286 1.10 9.65 -18.97
CA SER A 286 2.33 9.90 -19.75
C SER A 286 2.94 8.59 -20.28
N ARG A 287 3.13 7.61 -19.40
CA ARG A 287 3.72 6.30 -19.78
C ARG A 287 2.84 5.53 -20.76
N TYR A 288 1.53 5.55 -20.55
CA TYR A 288 0.59 4.99 -21.51
C TYR A 288 0.66 5.68 -22.86
N SER A 289 0.67 7.02 -22.89
CA SER A 289 0.80 7.81 -24.12
C SER A 289 2.08 7.44 -24.90
N LYS A 290 3.23 7.37 -24.24
CA LYS A 290 4.48 6.91 -24.86
C LYS A 290 4.34 5.49 -25.43
N TRP A 291 3.73 4.59 -24.67
CA TRP A 291 3.59 3.20 -25.07
C TRP A 291 2.71 3.03 -26.32
N ILE A 292 1.59 3.77 -26.44
CA ILE A 292 0.74 3.73 -27.64
C ILE A 292 1.31 4.52 -28.81
N GLY A 293 2.32 5.37 -28.62
CA GLY A 293 2.84 6.29 -29.63
C GLY A 293 1.96 7.53 -29.79
N GLY A 294 1.27 7.93 -28.72
CA GLY A 294 0.37 9.07 -28.69
C GLY A 294 1.09 10.40 -28.86
N LYS A 295 0.44 11.34 -29.52
CA LYS A 295 0.88 12.73 -29.67
C LYS A 295 -0.05 13.65 -28.86
N THR A 296 0.48 14.78 -28.43
CA THR A 296 -0.30 15.79 -27.70
C THR A 296 -1.32 16.47 -28.63
N PRO A 297 -2.63 16.34 -28.36
CA PRO A 297 -3.64 17.04 -29.16
C PRO A 297 -3.65 18.54 -28.80
N THR A 298 -4.07 19.37 -29.79
CA THR A 298 -4.34 20.78 -29.56
C THR A 298 -5.85 20.95 -29.34
N PHE A 299 -6.24 21.60 -28.26
CA PHE A 299 -7.64 21.94 -27.99
C PHE A 299 -8.00 23.27 -28.66
N GLU A 300 -9.02 23.22 -29.49
CA GLU A 300 -9.58 24.40 -30.19
C GLU A 300 -10.94 24.78 -29.59
N LYS A 301 -11.20 26.09 -29.49
CA LYS A 301 -12.55 26.60 -29.12
C LYS A 301 -13.57 26.50 -30.25
N ASN A 302 -13.08 26.38 -31.45
CA ASN A 302 -13.92 26.21 -32.62
C ASN A 302 -14.31 24.73 -32.77
N PRO A 303 -15.52 24.41 -33.27
CA PRO A 303 -15.96 23.05 -33.53
C PRO A 303 -15.24 22.45 -34.75
N ILE A 304 -13.98 22.08 -34.56
CA ILE A 304 -13.13 21.44 -35.57
C ILE A 304 -12.59 20.15 -34.94
N ILE A 305 -12.70 19.04 -35.64
CA ILE A 305 -12.03 17.78 -35.31
C ILE A 305 -11.07 17.49 -36.48
N SER A 306 -9.77 17.49 -36.17
CA SER A 306 -8.72 17.16 -37.14
C SER A 306 -7.80 16.12 -36.53
N LEU A 307 -7.94 14.88 -36.97
CA LEU A 307 -7.14 13.74 -36.53
C LEU A 307 -6.38 13.21 -37.74
N ILE A 308 -5.07 13.17 -37.68
CA ILE A 308 -4.18 12.72 -38.76
C ILE A 308 -3.45 11.46 -38.31
N GLY A 309 -3.58 10.38 -39.07
CA GLY A 309 -2.96 9.10 -38.76
C GLY A 309 -3.52 8.48 -37.47
N PHE A 310 -4.82 8.73 -37.21
CA PHE A 310 -5.45 8.24 -35.97
C PHE A 310 -5.63 6.72 -36.02
N SER A 311 -5.23 6.05 -34.91
CA SER A 311 -5.50 4.63 -34.69
C SER A 311 -6.16 4.44 -33.33
N HIS A 312 -7.19 3.60 -33.26
CA HIS A 312 -7.94 3.36 -32.04
C HIS A 312 -7.06 2.73 -30.94
N PRO A 313 -7.00 3.29 -29.72
CA PRO A 313 -6.09 2.82 -28.66
C PRO A 313 -6.24 1.35 -28.31
N LEU A 314 -7.47 0.81 -28.29
CA LEU A 314 -7.72 -0.61 -28.00
C LEU A 314 -7.16 -1.51 -29.12
N LEU A 315 -7.21 -1.12 -30.38
CA LEU A 315 -6.60 -1.87 -31.47
C LEU A 315 -5.06 -1.84 -31.40
N ILE A 316 -4.47 -0.72 -30.99
CA ILE A 316 -3.02 -0.64 -30.71
C ILE A 316 -2.65 -1.62 -29.59
N TRP A 317 -3.47 -1.70 -28.55
CA TRP A 317 -3.27 -2.65 -27.45
C TRP A 317 -3.32 -4.11 -27.92
N GLU A 318 -4.36 -4.48 -28.66
CA GLU A 318 -4.53 -5.82 -29.26
C GLU A 318 -3.30 -6.20 -30.11
N HIS A 319 -2.85 -5.29 -30.96
CA HIS A 319 -1.67 -5.48 -31.78
C HIS A 319 -0.42 -5.73 -30.92
N LYS A 320 -0.12 -4.83 -30.00
CA LYS A 320 1.12 -4.87 -29.21
C LYS A 320 1.15 -5.97 -28.15
N LYS A 321 0.01 -6.36 -27.59
CA LYS A 321 -0.07 -7.34 -26.50
C LYS A 321 -0.49 -8.74 -26.95
N LYS A 322 -1.33 -8.84 -27.98
CA LYS A 322 -1.90 -10.12 -28.41
C LYS A 322 -1.45 -10.53 -29.83
N GLY A 323 -0.60 -9.72 -30.48
CA GLY A 323 -0.09 -10.05 -31.83
C GLY A 323 -1.14 -9.92 -32.92
N ALA A 324 -2.24 -9.19 -32.70
CA ALA A 324 -3.20 -8.88 -33.73
C ALA A 324 -2.55 -8.05 -34.88
N PRO A 325 -3.13 -8.03 -36.08
CA PRO A 325 -2.63 -7.17 -37.16
C PRO A 325 -2.55 -5.69 -36.71
N PRO A 326 -1.58 -4.91 -37.22
CA PRO A 326 -1.49 -3.49 -36.88
C PRO A 326 -2.77 -2.74 -37.32
N PRO A 327 -3.28 -1.82 -36.48
CA PRO A 327 -4.45 -1.03 -36.87
C PRO A 327 -4.12 -0.14 -38.07
N VAL A 328 -5.08 -0.02 -38.99
CA VAL A 328 -4.97 0.89 -40.10
C VAL A 328 -5.32 2.30 -39.62
N ALA A 329 -4.39 3.23 -39.79
CA ALA A 329 -4.58 4.62 -39.43
C ALA A 329 -5.56 5.31 -40.38
N VAL A 330 -6.37 6.23 -39.84
CA VAL A 330 -7.34 7.00 -40.58
C VAL A 330 -7.19 8.49 -40.32
N ASP A 331 -7.51 9.30 -41.34
CA ASP A 331 -7.53 10.75 -41.22
C ASP A 331 -8.98 11.24 -41.17
N PHE A 332 -9.25 12.12 -40.18
CA PHE A 332 -10.54 12.79 -40.04
C PHE A 332 -10.33 14.30 -40.08
N HIS A 333 -11.11 14.99 -40.88
CA HIS A 333 -11.17 16.44 -40.89
C HIS A 333 -12.63 16.91 -40.95
N ILE A 334 -13.17 17.34 -39.84
CA ILE A 334 -14.54 17.80 -39.69
C ILE A 334 -14.49 19.27 -39.24
N ASN A 335 -14.97 20.17 -40.07
CA ASN A 335 -15.03 21.60 -39.83
C ASN A 335 -16.49 22.09 -39.68
N ARG A 336 -16.68 23.38 -39.39
CA ARG A 336 -18.00 23.99 -39.17
C ARG A 336 -19.01 23.80 -40.31
N ASN A 337 -18.55 23.64 -41.55
CA ASN A 337 -19.40 23.55 -42.72
C ASN A 337 -19.93 22.12 -42.93
N ILE A 338 -19.27 21.13 -42.33
CA ILE A 338 -19.68 19.73 -42.40
C ILE A 338 -20.74 19.48 -41.33
N LYS A 339 -21.97 19.20 -41.74
CA LYS A 339 -23.10 18.94 -40.86
C LYS A 339 -23.39 17.46 -40.68
N VAL A 340 -22.97 16.65 -41.62
CA VAL A 340 -23.19 15.19 -41.63
C VAL A 340 -21.94 14.49 -42.16
N VAL A 341 -21.51 13.47 -41.49
CA VAL A 341 -20.45 12.56 -41.93
C VAL A 341 -21.06 11.16 -42.05
N ALA A 342 -21.00 10.57 -43.24
CA ALA A 342 -21.44 9.20 -43.46
C ALA A 342 -20.24 8.27 -43.58
N ILE A 343 -20.17 7.27 -42.69
CA ILE A 343 -19.12 6.24 -42.69
C ILE A 343 -19.72 4.99 -43.37
N THR A 344 -19.28 4.69 -44.59
CA THR A 344 -19.79 3.57 -45.38
C THR A 344 -18.72 2.49 -45.59
N GLY A 345 -19.14 1.27 -45.89
CA GLY A 345 -18.23 0.15 -46.15
C GLY A 345 -18.71 -1.19 -45.57
N PRO A 346 -18.00 -2.29 -45.80
CA PRO A 346 -18.36 -3.60 -45.27
C PRO A 346 -18.27 -3.63 -43.72
N ASN A 347 -19.00 -4.56 -43.07
CA ASN A 347 -19.02 -4.62 -41.62
C ASN A 347 -17.65 -4.95 -40.98
N THR A 348 -16.77 -5.62 -41.73
CA THR A 348 -15.39 -5.93 -41.35
C THR A 348 -14.41 -4.77 -41.58
N GLY A 349 -14.86 -3.65 -42.17
CA GLY A 349 -14.00 -2.54 -42.60
C GLY A 349 -13.61 -1.52 -41.49
N GLY A 350 -13.81 -1.83 -40.23
CA GLY A 350 -13.38 -0.94 -39.13
C GLY A 350 -14.25 0.29 -38.89
N LYS A 351 -15.44 0.38 -39.47
CA LYS A 351 -16.38 1.52 -39.31
C LYS A 351 -16.67 1.85 -37.84
N THR A 352 -16.98 0.81 -37.06
CA THR A 352 -17.28 0.95 -35.62
C THR A 352 -16.05 1.41 -34.83
N ALA A 353 -14.86 0.92 -35.14
CA ALA A 353 -13.64 1.36 -34.51
C ALA A 353 -13.30 2.82 -34.82
N ALA A 354 -13.51 3.25 -36.06
CA ALA A 354 -13.35 4.64 -36.47
C ALA A 354 -14.34 5.57 -35.75
N LEU A 355 -15.61 5.17 -35.63
CA LEU A 355 -16.64 5.94 -34.92
C LEU A 355 -16.37 6.03 -33.41
N LYS A 356 -15.93 4.94 -32.81
CA LYS A 356 -15.55 4.91 -31.35
C LYS A 356 -14.33 5.77 -31.07
N GLY A 357 -13.48 6.00 -32.04
CA GLY A 357 -12.27 6.81 -31.88
C GLY A 357 -12.48 8.30 -32.02
N LEU A 358 -13.57 8.72 -32.72
CA LEU A 358 -13.98 10.11 -32.87
C LEU A 358 -14.66 10.64 -31.61
#